data_39bc9903668d2cf2b38af108fc0f8ecc
#
_entry.id   39bc9903668d2cf2b38af108fc0f8ecc
#
_cell.length_a   1.000
_cell.length_b   1.000
_cell.length_c   1.000
_cell.angle_alpha   90.00
_cell.angle_beta   90.00
_cell.angle_gamma   90.00
#
_symmetry.space_group_name_H-M   'P 1'
#
loop_
_entity.id
_entity.type
_entity.pdbx_description
1 polymer ?
#
loop_
_entity_poly.entity_id
_entity_poly.type
_entity_poly.pdbx_seq_one_letter_code
_entity_poly.pdbx_strand_id
1 'polypeptide(L)'
;MTTRRDLLRLAALGAAWPGQVWPQPKKAKPAPGTILVNDVHSQLNSTRVFRIVAPQTLDEVRAALAAARREERPVCISGARHAMGGQQFCADAVMLDIRKLKRVLDFDTGRGLIEVEAGMQWPELLDHLHVSQRGLEKAWAFAQKQTGADRLTMGGCLSANVHGRGLSMPPFINDVESFKLITARGNVLNCSRSENPELFRLAIGGYGLFGFIYSVTLRLVPRRKLERVVEVRDIDGLPQAFAERIRDGFLYGDFQYAIDEKSEDFLRKGVFSCYRPVDDATPLLSIQRELPEDEWVELLYLAHINKSEAFKRYAGYYLSTNGQVYWSDEHQMSVYPDDYHRALDRKMGAPSKATEAITEIYCERHLLERFMAEVRAYARRDNINIIYGTVRLIEQDRESFLAWARKPYACVVFNLHIEHTTGGVIRGADALRRLVDIGLRYGGSYFPTYNRYPLQRQVITCYPQFPEFLKLKRKYDRDELFQSEWYRHYKRMFFGEK
;
A
#
# COMPACT_ATOMS: atom_id res chain seq x y z
N MET A 1 -49.39 22.86 -13.70
CA MET A 1 -48.96 22.74 -15.12
C MET A 1 -47.68 23.53 -15.29
N THR A 2 -46.57 22.90 -15.13
CA THR A 2 -45.21 23.51 -15.31
C THR A 2 -44.88 23.46 -16.79
N THR A 3 -44.65 24.60 -17.40
CA THR A 3 -44.44 24.73 -18.84
C THR A 3 -43.03 24.34 -19.26
N ARG A 4 -42.87 23.87 -20.50
CA ARG A 4 -41.60 23.46 -21.12
C ARG A 4 -40.50 24.55 -21.08
N ARG A 5 -40.86 25.81 -20.76
CA ARG A 5 -39.92 26.92 -20.56
C ARG A 5 -39.27 26.94 -19.19
N ASP A 6 -39.88 26.35 -18.16
CA ASP A 6 -39.32 26.30 -16.80
C ASP A 6 -38.28 25.19 -16.67
N LEU A 7 -38.41 24.13 -17.45
CA LEU A 7 -37.39 23.05 -17.54
C LEU A 7 -36.10 23.48 -18.27
N LEU A 8 -36.19 24.42 -19.19
CA LEU A 8 -35.02 24.95 -19.91
C LEU A 8 -34.26 26.01 -19.10
N ARG A 9 -34.85 26.61 -18.07
CA ARG A 9 -34.16 27.54 -17.18
C ARG A 9 -33.38 26.82 -16.06
N LEU A 10 -33.76 25.60 -15.71
CA LEU A 10 -32.99 24.77 -14.79
C LEU A 10 -31.78 24.03 -15.43
N ALA A 11 -31.82 23.88 -16.77
CA ALA A 11 -30.68 23.30 -17.51
C ALA A 11 -29.57 24.31 -17.83
N ALA A 12 -29.80 25.61 -17.64
CA ALA A 12 -28.80 26.67 -17.91
C ALA A 12 -27.97 27.10 -16.68
N LEU A 13 -28.19 26.51 -15.52
CA LEU A 13 -27.37 26.72 -14.30
C LEU A 13 -26.36 25.61 -14.06
N GLY A 14 -26.17 24.72 -15.04
CA GLY A 14 -25.08 23.79 -15.14
C GLY A 14 -23.80 24.38 -15.77
N ALA A 15 -23.62 25.70 -15.66
CA ALA A 15 -22.44 26.38 -16.15
C ALA A 15 -21.24 26.07 -15.22
N ALA A 16 -20.34 25.26 -15.75
CA ALA A 16 -18.90 25.31 -15.55
C ALA A 16 -18.43 26.04 -14.27
N TRP A 17 -18.28 25.29 -13.18
CA TRP A 17 -17.28 25.68 -12.21
C TRP A 17 -15.92 25.54 -12.91
N PRO A 18 -15.11 26.61 -12.96
CA PRO A 18 -13.78 26.53 -13.51
C PRO A 18 -13.05 25.47 -12.69
N GLY A 19 -12.54 24.43 -13.36
CA GLY A 19 -11.69 23.43 -12.74
C GLY A 19 -10.66 24.16 -11.90
N GLN A 20 -10.57 23.84 -10.62
CA GLN A 20 -9.47 24.31 -9.80
C GLN A 20 -8.19 23.77 -10.41
N VAL A 21 -7.61 24.55 -11.33
CA VAL A 21 -6.25 24.39 -11.80
C VAL A 21 -5.41 24.58 -10.54
N TRP A 22 -4.83 23.50 -10.05
CA TRP A 22 -3.83 23.59 -9.02
C TRP A 22 -2.73 24.51 -9.51
N PRO A 23 -2.47 25.65 -8.86
CA PRO A 23 -1.31 26.44 -9.21
C PRO A 23 -0.11 25.53 -8.99
N GLN A 24 0.59 25.18 -10.07
CA GLN A 24 1.94 24.63 -9.94
C GLN A 24 2.68 25.62 -9.06
N PRO A 25 3.29 25.20 -7.93
CA PRO A 25 4.09 26.12 -7.17
C PRO A 25 5.13 26.68 -8.14
N LYS A 26 5.13 28.00 -8.32
CA LYS A 26 6.17 28.69 -9.11
C LYS A 26 7.48 28.07 -8.63
N LYS A 27 8.27 27.50 -9.56
CA LYS A 27 9.58 26.92 -9.26
C LYS A 27 10.43 28.00 -8.61
N ALA A 28 10.31 28.15 -7.30
CA ALA A 28 11.22 28.95 -6.52
C ALA A 28 12.62 28.35 -6.75
N LYS A 29 13.61 29.19 -7.04
CA LYS A 29 14.99 28.72 -7.13
C LYS A 29 15.28 27.96 -5.82
N PRO A 30 15.83 26.71 -5.89
CA PRO A 30 16.09 25.94 -4.69
C PRO A 30 16.99 26.75 -3.76
N ALA A 31 16.61 26.84 -2.48
CA ALA A 31 17.51 27.37 -1.47
C ALA A 31 18.79 26.50 -1.45
N PRO A 32 19.98 27.09 -1.28
CA PRO A 32 21.21 26.30 -1.17
C PRO A 32 21.08 25.27 -0.03
N GLY A 33 21.36 24.01 -0.33
CA GLY A 33 21.37 22.93 0.67
C GLY A 33 20.12 22.07 0.78
N THR A 34 19.12 22.18 -0.12
CA THR A 34 17.95 21.30 -0.10
C THR A 34 18.13 20.05 -0.98
N ILE A 35 17.69 18.89 -0.47
CA ILE A 35 17.81 17.60 -1.13
C ILE A 35 16.46 17.22 -1.76
N LEU A 36 16.49 16.87 -3.07
CA LEU A 36 15.30 16.38 -3.77
C LEU A 36 15.09 14.89 -3.49
N VAL A 37 13.89 14.55 -3.02
CA VAL A 37 13.47 13.17 -2.75
C VAL A 37 12.17 12.84 -3.48
N ASN A 38 11.90 11.55 -3.70
CA ASN A 38 10.65 11.10 -4.32
C ASN A 38 10.32 9.67 -3.85
N ASP A 39 9.08 9.22 -4.07
CA ASP A 39 8.72 7.82 -3.89
C ASP A 39 9.28 6.93 -5.02
N VAL A 40 9.44 5.63 -4.71
CA VAL A 40 10.08 4.68 -5.63
C VAL A 40 9.12 4.13 -6.70
N HIS A 41 7.82 4.25 -6.50
CA HIS A 41 6.82 3.73 -7.44
C HIS A 41 6.32 4.81 -8.40
N SER A 42 5.40 5.67 -7.92
CA SER A 42 4.74 6.64 -8.79
C SER A 42 5.66 7.78 -9.21
N GLN A 43 6.67 8.08 -8.40
CA GLN A 43 7.59 9.20 -8.59
C GLN A 43 6.89 10.55 -8.81
N LEU A 44 5.63 10.68 -8.33
CA LEU A 44 4.78 11.87 -8.45
C LEU A 44 4.81 12.77 -7.21
N ASN A 45 5.60 12.41 -6.19
CA ASN A 45 5.70 13.11 -4.91
C ASN A 45 7.05 13.82 -4.71
N SER A 46 7.63 14.33 -5.79
CA SER A 46 8.93 15.03 -5.74
C SER A 46 8.88 16.18 -4.73
N THR A 47 9.73 16.13 -3.71
CA THR A 47 9.75 17.06 -2.58
C THR A 47 11.18 17.46 -2.25
N ARG A 48 11.42 18.74 -1.91
CA ARG A 48 12.71 19.22 -1.43
C ARG A 48 12.72 19.25 0.08
N VAL A 49 13.49 18.36 0.69
CA VAL A 49 13.72 18.34 2.14
C VAL A 49 14.95 19.19 2.48
N PHE A 50 15.00 19.74 3.71
CA PHE A 50 16.13 20.55 4.16
C PHE A 50 17.40 19.72 4.27
N ARG A 51 17.33 18.58 5.01
CA ARG A 51 18.41 17.59 5.13
C ARG A 51 17.86 16.20 5.43
N ILE A 52 18.71 15.19 5.22
CA ILE A 52 18.42 13.82 5.58
C ILE A 52 19.33 13.41 6.74
N VAL A 53 18.75 12.84 7.78
CA VAL A 53 19.46 12.21 8.90
C VAL A 53 19.11 10.73 8.92
N ALA A 54 20.11 9.87 8.99
CA ALA A 54 19.94 8.42 9.01
C ALA A 54 20.43 7.85 10.37
N PRO A 55 19.59 7.92 11.42
CA PRO A 55 19.95 7.48 12.76
C PRO A 55 20.16 5.97 12.82
N GLN A 56 21.08 5.52 13.68
CA GLN A 56 21.40 4.12 13.94
C GLN A 56 21.05 3.68 15.36
N THR A 57 20.72 4.65 16.23
CA THR A 57 20.40 4.40 17.64
C THR A 57 19.22 5.25 18.09
N LEU A 58 18.61 4.85 19.20
CA LEU A 58 17.54 5.60 19.86
C LEU A 58 17.99 7.02 20.22
N ASP A 59 19.21 7.16 20.74
CA ASP A 59 19.74 8.47 21.17
C ASP A 59 20.00 9.38 19.95
N GLU A 60 20.44 8.85 18.84
CA GLU A 60 20.55 9.61 17.58
C GLU A 60 19.19 10.11 17.08
N VAL A 61 18.13 9.30 17.19
CA VAL A 61 16.77 9.72 16.87
C VAL A 61 16.35 10.89 17.77
N ARG A 62 16.54 10.74 19.09
CA ARG A 62 16.21 11.80 20.08
C ARG A 62 16.99 13.08 19.83
N ALA A 63 18.28 12.95 19.53
CA ALA A 63 19.16 14.09 19.21
C ALA A 63 18.68 14.81 17.92
N ALA A 64 18.30 14.07 16.89
CA ALA A 64 17.79 14.63 15.64
C ALA A 64 16.46 15.37 15.85
N LEU A 65 15.54 14.81 16.63
CA LEU A 65 14.28 15.48 16.99
C LEU A 65 14.51 16.77 17.80
N ALA A 66 15.43 16.72 18.77
CA ALA A 66 15.79 17.89 19.58
C ALA A 66 16.44 18.98 18.73
N ALA A 67 17.30 18.62 17.77
CA ALA A 67 17.92 19.55 16.85
C ALA A 67 16.87 20.22 15.93
N ALA A 68 15.97 19.41 15.33
CA ALA A 68 14.91 19.94 14.47
C ALA A 68 14.00 20.92 15.21
N ARG A 69 13.67 20.66 16.48
CA ARG A 69 12.88 21.58 17.32
C ARG A 69 13.61 22.89 17.59
N ARG A 70 14.92 22.85 17.93
CA ARG A 70 15.72 24.09 18.13
C ARG A 70 15.83 24.93 16.86
N GLU A 71 15.81 24.27 15.68
CA GLU A 71 15.87 24.90 14.38
C GLU A 71 14.47 25.31 13.85
N GLU A 72 13.41 25.07 14.63
CA GLU A 72 12.01 25.31 14.25
C GLU A 72 11.64 24.65 12.91
N ARG A 73 12.20 23.46 12.65
CA ARG A 73 11.96 22.72 11.41
C ARG A 73 11.03 21.53 11.64
N PRO A 74 10.09 21.31 10.73
CA PRO A 74 9.29 20.10 10.77
C PRO A 74 10.17 18.87 10.52
N VAL A 75 9.69 17.71 10.98
CA VAL A 75 10.29 16.40 10.76
C VAL A 75 9.36 15.53 9.93
N CYS A 76 9.88 14.87 8.92
CA CYS A 76 9.19 13.77 8.26
C CYS A 76 9.98 12.47 8.40
N ILE A 77 9.27 11.35 8.43
CA ILE A 77 9.85 10.02 8.67
C ILE A 77 9.75 9.21 7.39
N SER A 78 10.86 8.64 6.95
CA SER A 78 10.94 7.87 5.72
C SER A 78 11.59 6.51 5.96
N GLY A 79 10.90 5.45 5.55
CA GLY A 79 11.48 4.13 5.34
C GLY A 79 11.99 3.97 3.91
N ALA A 80 11.62 2.88 3.26
CA ALA A 80 12.04 2.57 1.89
C ALA A 80 11.25 3.31 0.78
N ARG A 81 10.42 4.29 1.12
CA ARG A 81 9.72 5.23 0.22
C ARG A 81 8.69 4.62 -0.73
N HIS A 82 7.99 3.58 -0.28
CA HIS A 82 6.97 2.90 -1.09
C HIS A 82 5.59 3.57 -1.06
N ALA A 83 5.27 4.43 -0.07
CA ALA A 83 4.01 5.16 -0.05
C ALA A 83 3.97 6.23 -1.16
N MET A 84 2.84 6.34 -1.88
CA MET A 84 2.69 7.18 -3.07
C MET A 84 1.84 8.43 -2.86
N GLY A 85 1.46 8.75 -1.62
CA GLY A 85 0.68 9.95 -1.28
C GLY A 85 1.50 11.06 -0.63
N GLY A 86 2.83 10.95 -0.56
CA GLY A 86 3.71 11.94 0.08
C GLY A 86 3.70 11.88 1.61
N GLN A 87 3.34 10.75 2.20
CA GLN A 87 3.30 10.53 3.64
C GLN A 87 4.68 10.62 4.31
N GLN A 88 5.73 10.29 3.57
CA GLN A 88 7.11 10.21 4.04
C GLN A 88 7.95 11.46 3.72
N PHE A 89 7.36 12.47 3.09
CA PHE A 89 8.06 13.68 2.67
C PHE A 89 7.37 14.95 3.17
N CYS A 90 8.17 15.96 3.49
CA CYS A 90 7.69 17.28 3.83
C CYS A 90 8.68 18.33 3.34
N ALA A 91 8.21 19.35 2.61
CA ALA A 91 9.07 20.43 2.14
C ALA A 91 9.72 21.16 3.32
N ASP A 92 11.01 21.47 3.16
CA ASP A 92 11.86 22.13 4.15
C ASP A 92 12.02 21.43 5.50
N ALA A 93 11.64 20.15 5.57
CA ALA A 93 11.75 19.34 6.79
C ALA A 93 13.12 18.68 6.95
N VAL A 94 13.45 18.32 8.17
CA VAL A 94 14.46 17.30 8.48
C VAL A 94 13.82 15.94 8.21
N MET A 95 14.33 15.20 7.24
CA MET A 95 13.86 13.85 6.93
C MET A 95 14.68 12.82 7.71
N LEU A 96 14.01 11.99 8.52
CA LEU A 96 14.61 10.86 9.21
C LEU A 96 14.50 9.61 8.33
N ASP A 97 15.62 9.11 7.82
CA ASP A 97 15.69 7.86 7.08
C ASP A 97 15.97 6.72 8.06
N ILE A 98 14.94 5.91 8.34
CA ILE A 98 15.01 4.89 9.40
C ILE A 98 15.73 3.61 9.00
N ARG A 99 16.13 3.43 7.73
CA ARG A 99 16.63 2.14 7.19
C ARG A 99 17.87 1.59 7.86
N LYS A 100 18.58 2.39 8.68
CA LYS A 100 19.73 1.91 9.48
C LYS A 100 19.34 1.34 10.83
N LEU A 101 18.10 1.54 11.29
CA LEU A 101 17.54 0.94 12.50
C LEU A 101 17.00 -0.44 12.15
N LYS A 102 17.83 -1.48 12.17
CA LYS A 102 17.48 -2.81 11.64
C LYS A 102 17.93 -3.98 12.53
N ARG A 103 18.13 -3.73 13.82
CA ARG A 103 18.49 -4.78 14.77
C ARG A 103 17.25 -5.56 15.21
N VAL A 104 17.44 -6.85 15.47
CA VAL A 104 16.53 -7.63 16.31
C VAL A 104 16.89 -7.31 17.76
N LEU A 105 15.91 -6.88 18.54
CA LEU A 105 16.09 -6.44 19.92
C LEU A 105 15.76 -7.56 20.91
N ASP A 106 14.77 -8.38 20.59
CA ASP A 106 14.38 -9.56 21.38
C ASP A 106 13.68 -10.61 20.50
N PHE A 107 13.80 -11.88 20.86
CA PHE A 107 13.09 -12.97 20.22
C PHE A 107 12.69 -14.05 21.22
N ASP A 108 11.44 -14.01 21.66
CA ASP A 108 10.82 -15.03 22.52
C ASP A 108 10.29 -16.20 21.66
N THR A 109 11.11 -17.20 21.48
CA THR A 109 10.77 -18.40 20.71
C THR A 109 9.68 -19.25 21.39
N GLY A 110 9.46 -19.11 22.68
CA GLY A 110 8.41 -19.84 23.42
C GLY A 110 7.02 -19.26 23.11
N ARG A 111 6.93 -17.94 22.93
CA ARG A 111 5.67 -17.22 22.68
C ARG A 111 5.49 -16.83 21.20
N GLY A 112 6.50 -16.96 20.39
CA GLY A 112 6.47 -16.48 19.00
C GLY A 112 6.37 -14.96 18.91
N LEU A 113 7.12 -14.24 19.74
CA LEU A 113 7.19 -12.77 19.74
C LEU A 113 8.59 -12.32 19.34
N ILE A 114 8.68 -11.41 18.37
CA ILE A 114 9.95 -10.81 17.97
C ILE A 114 9.87 -9.29 18.00
N GLU A 115 10.78 -8.64 18.73
CA GLU A 115 10.95 -7.19 18.70
C GLU A 115 12.07 -6.81 17.74
N VAL A 116 11.74 -5.99 16.74
CA VAL A 116 12.67 -5.48 15.74
C VAL A 116 12.64 -3.96 15.65
N GLU A 117 13.76 -3.35 15.29
CA GLU A 117 13.80 -1.92 14.99
C GLU A 117 12.98 -1.59 13.72
N ALA A 118 12.39 -0.40 13.68
CA ALA A 118 11.43 0.01 12.65
C ALA A 118 11.98 0.09 11.22
N GLY A 119 13.30 0.16 11.06
CA GLY A 119 13.96 0.17 9.74
C GLY A 119 14.23 -1.22 9.17
N MET A 120 14.03 -2.30 9.93
CA MET A 120 14.11 -3.70 9.48
C MET A 120 13.20 -3.90 8.25
N GLN A 121 13.70 -4.59 7.22
CA GLN A 121 12.94 -4.97 6.04
C GLN A 121 12.60 -6.46 6.06
N TRP A 122 11.62 -6.89 5.25
CA TRP A 122 11.15 -8.27 5.25
C TRP A 122 12.22 -9.31 4.91
N PRO A 123 13.12 -9.11 3.91
CA PRO A 123 14.21 -10.06 3.66
C PRO A 123 15.14 -10.22 4.87
N GLU A 124 15.50 -9.12 5.54
CA GLU A 124 16.37 -9.13 6.72
C GLU A 124 15.71 -9.87 7.91
N LEU A 125 14.39 -9.70 8.08
CA LEU A 125 13.62 -10.43 9.09
C LEU A 125 13.55 -11.92 8.76
N LEU A 126 13.28 -12.28 7.49
CA LEU A 126 13.23 -13.67 7.03
C LEU A 126 14.56 -14.37 7.27
N ASP A 127 15.67 -13.75 6.86
CA ASP A 127 17.01 -14.27 7.05
C ASP A 127 17.32 -14.51 8.54
N HIS A 128 16.94 -13.54 9.41
CA HIS A 128 17.11 -13.69 10.84
C HIS A 128 16.32 -14.88 11.39
N LEU A 129 15.04 -15.01 11.03
CA LEU A 129 14.19 -16.11 11.46
C LEU A 129 14.74 -17.46 11.00
N HIS A 130 15.23 -17.54 9.76
CA HIS A 130 15.82 -18.79 9.24
C HIS A 130 17.12 -19.17 9.96
N VAL A 131 17.96 -18.20 10.32
CA VAL A 131 19.24 -18.47 10.98
C VAL A 131 19.04 -18.80 12.46
N SER A 132 18.23 -18.00 13.17
CA SER A 132 18.06 -18.11 14.62
C SER A 132 17.26 -19.34 15.07
N GLN A 133 16.48 -19.93 14.15
CA GLN A 133 15.63 -21.09 14.44
C GLN A 133 16.15 -22.42 13.89
N ARG A 134 17.39 -22.47 13.42
CA ARG A 134 18.00 -23.72 12.93
C ARG A 134 18.00 -24.79 14.01
N GLY A 135 17.42 -25.94 13.68
CA GLY A 135 17.37 -27.07 14.61
C GLY A 135 16.25 -27.04 15.65
N LEU A 136 15.41 -26.01 15.64
CA LEU A 136 14.18 -26.02 16.45
C LEU A 136 13.15 -26.94 15.83
N GLU A 137 12.46 -27.72 16.67
CA GLU A 137 11.36 -28.60 16.26
C GLU A 137 10.18 -27.79 15.72
N LYS A 138 9.91 -26.61 16.29
CA LYS A 138 8.86 -25.69 15.87
C LYS A 138 9.47 -24.35 15.50
N ALA A 139 9.38 -24.00 14.24
CA ALA A 139 9.82 -22.72 13.74
C ALA A 139 8.64 -21.73 13.61
N TRP A 140 8.95 -20.46 13.76
CA TRP A 140 8.02 -19.33 13.62
C TRP A 140 8.22 -18.62 12.30
N ALA A 141 7.14 -18.04 11.79
CA ALA A 141 7.12 -17.22 10.59
C ALA A 141 6.22 -15.99 10.81
N PHE A 142 6.35 -14.95 9.99
CA PHE A 142 5.37 -13.88 9.99
C PHE A 142 4.05 -14.33 9.34
N ALA A 143 2.92 -13.87 9.88
CA ALA A 143 1.59 -14.26 9.40
C ALA A 143 1.32 -13.70 8.01
N GLN A 144 1.59 -12.43 7.80
CA GLN A 144 1.37 -11.75 6.52
C GLN A 144 2.37 -10.63 6.28
N LYS A 145 2.59 -10.36 5.00
CA LYS A 145 3.38 -9.25 4.52
C LYS A 145 2.67 -8.62 3.30
N GLN A 146 2.87 -7.34 3.06
CA GLN A 146 2.43 -6.73 1.81
C GLN A 146 3.25 -7.32 0.65
N THR A 147 2.59 -7.94 -0.33
CA THR A 147 3.24 -8.76 -1.36
C THR A 147 3.68 -8.00 -2.61
N GLY A 148 3.49 -6.68 -2.68
CA GLY A 148 3.90 -5.87 -3.84
C GLY A 148 5.37 -5.46 -3.83
N ALA A 149 6.06 -5.53 -2.68
CA ALA A 149 7.48 -5.23 -2.54
C ALA A 149 8.04 -5.83 -1.24
N ASP A 150 9.28 -6.31 -1.28
CA ASP A 150 9.92 -6.93 -0.12
C ASP A 150 10.66 -5.92 0.77
N ARG A 151 11.19 -4.85 0.18
CA ARG A 151 11.99 -3.86 0.88
C ARG A 151 11.19 -2.81 1.66
N LEU A 152 9.97 -3.15 2.10
CA LEU A 152 9.20 -2.34 3.03
C LEU A 152 9.80 -2.44 4.43
N THR A 153 9.93 -1.30 5.12
CA THR A 153 10.38 -1.28 6.51
C THR A 153 9.24 -1.58 7.47
N MET A 154 9.52 -2.19 8.62
CA MET A 154 8.51 -2.52 9.65
C MET A 154 7.76 -1.28 10.12
N GLY A 155 8.45 -0.18 10.40
CA GLY A 155 7.80 1.09 10.77
C GLY A 155 6.92 1.65 9.66
N GLY A 156 7.30 1.47 8.39
CA GLY A 156 6.47 1.84 7.23
C GLY A 156 5.23 0.97 7.13
N CYS A 157 5.36 -0.35 7.32
CA CYS A 157 4.24 -1.28 7.34
C CYS A 157 3.22 -0.94 8.43
N LEU A 158 3.70 -0.64 9.65
CA LEU A 158 2.86 -0.19 10.75
C LEU A 158 2.16 1.12 10.40
N SER A 159 2.94 2.12 9.98
CA SER A 159 2.42 3.47 9.70
C SER A 159 1.36 3.49 8.61
N ALA A 160 1.39 2.56 7.68
CA ALA A 160 0.37 2.39 6.65
C ALA A 160 -0.72 1.38 7.05
N ASN A 161 -0.51 0.56 8.10
CA ASN A 161 -1.36 -0.58 8.43
C ASN A 161 -1.61 -1.48 7.22
N VAL A 162 -0.52 -2.00 6.65
CA VAL A 162 -0.54 -2.77 5.40
C VAL A 162 -1.31 -4.09 5.53
N HIS A 163 -1.52 -4.76 4.40
CA HIS A 163 -2.08 -6.12 4.35
C HIS A 163 -1.38 -6.98 3.30
N GLY A 164 -1.54 -8.28 3.41
CA GLY A 164 -1.04 -9.26 2.47
C GLY A 164 -2.12 -9.83 1.54
N ARG A 165 -2.05 -11.13 1.29
CA ARG A 165 -3.03 -11.91 0.54
C ARG A 165 -3.67 -13.02 1.37
N GLY A 166 -3.73 -12.84 2.69
CA GLY A 166 -4.45 -13.72 3.59
C GLY A 166 -5.94 -13.72 3.30
N LEU A 167 -6.56 -14.92 3.17
CA LEU A 167 -7.98 -15.04 2.81
C LEU A 167 -8.92 -14.62 3.94
N SER A 168 -8.47 -14.77 5.20
CA SER A 168 -9.26 -14.47 6.40
C SER A 168 -8.44 -13.64 7.40
N MET A 169 -7.56 -12.76 6.92
CA MET A 169 -6.68 -11.96 7.76
C MET A 169 -7.12 -10.49 7.77
N PRO A 170 -7.22 -9.87 8.97
CA PRO A 170 -7.33 -8.41 9.09
C PRO A 170 -6.04 -7.71 8.66
N PRO A 171 -6.02 -6.37 8.57
CA PRO A 171 -4.78 -5.61 8.38
C PRO A 171 -3.70 -5.86 9.43
N PHE A 172 -2.50 -5.40 9.19
CA PHE A 172 -1.27 -5.69 9.93
C PHE A 172 -1.32 -5.38 11.44
N ILE A 173 -2.19 -4.47 11.88
CA ILE A 173 -2.44 -4.22 13.32
C ILE A 173 -2.73 -5.51 14.09
N ASN A 174 -3.37 -6.50 13.45
CA ASN A 174 -3.64 -7.80 14.05
C ASN A 174 -2.37 -8.53 14.46
N ASP A 175 -1.29 -8.38 13.72
CA ASP A 175 -0.03 -9.09 13.94
C ASP A 175 0.93 -8.35 14.88
N VAL A 176 0.52 -7.16 15.34
CA VAL A 176 1.33 -6.32 16.24
C VAL A 176 0.94 -6.58 17.69
N GLU A 177 1.92 -6.93 18.52
CA GLU A 177 1.78 -7.00 19.98
C GLU A 177 1.89 -5.63 20.61
N SER A 178 2.97 -4.91 20.31
CA SER A 178 3.29 -3.59 20.84
C SER A 178 4.33 -2.88 19.96
N PHE A 179 4.57 -1.62 20.25
CA PHE A 179 5.68 -0.86 19.65
C PHE A 179 6.18 0.23 20.60
N LYS A 180 7.42 0.66 20.44
CA LYS A 180 7.99 1.83 21.13
C LYS A 180 7.85 3.05 20.24
N LEU A 181 7.20 4.10 20.77
CA LEU A 181 6.97 5.37 20.11
C LEU A 181 7.79 6.49 20.77
N ILE A 182 8.52 7.26 19.97
CA ILE A 182 9.20 8.47 20.43
C ILE A 182 8.32 9.67 20.10
N THR A 183 7.86 10.38 21.12
CA THR A 183 7.00 11.56 20.98
C THR A 183 7.77 12.76 20.38
N ALA A 184 7.06 13.80 19.95
CA ALA A 184 7.66 15.06 19.53
C ALA A 184 8.59 15.70 20.57
N ARG A 185 8.42 15.37 21.86
CA ARG A 185 9.28 15.83 22.97
C ARG A 185 10.47 14.92 23.26
N GLY A 186 10.61 13.79 22.54
CA GLY A 186 11.69 12.83 22.73
C GLY A 186 11.45 11.79 23.82
N ASN A 187 10.25 11.74 24.42
CA ASN A 187 9.87 10.71 25.39
C ASN A 187 9.59 9.40 24.65
N VAL A 188 10.06 8.29 25.21
CA VAL A 188 9.77 6.94 24.70
C VAL A 188 8.55 6.40 25.44
N LEU A 189 7.55 5.97 24.69
CA LEU A 189 6.33 5.37 25.19
C LEU A 189 6.18 3.96 24.63
N ASN A 190 5.81 3.00 25.49
CA ASN A 190 5.31 1.71 25.02
C ASN A 190 3.85 1.87 24.60
N CYS A 191 3.49 1.37 23.47
CA CYS A 191 2.13 1.40 22.94
C CYS A 191 1.66 -0.02 22.66
N SER A 192 0.57 -0.40 23.27
CA SER A 192 -0.07 -1.72 23.11
C SER A 192 -1.58 -1.57 23.30
N ARG A 193 -2.31 -2.68 23.25
CA ARG A 193 -3.75 -2.67 23.55
C ARG A 193 -4.08 -2.31 24.99
N SER A 194 -3.14 -2.50 25.93
CA SER A 194 -3.29 -2.20 27.36
C SER A 194 -2.53 -0.98 27.85
N GLU A 195 -1.44 -0.61 27.17
CA GLU A 195 -0.59 0.54 27.53
C GLU A 195 -0.62 1.57 26.40
N ASN A 196 -0.97 2.83 26.70
CA ASN A 196 -1.19 3.91 25.71
C ASN A 196 -2.09 3.48 24.51
N PRO A 197 -3.30 2.89 24.79
CA PRO A 197 -4.11 2.25 23.74
C PRO A 197 -4.65 3.24 22.70
N GLU A 198 -4.83 4.53 23.03
CA GLU A 198 -5.22 5.53 22.05
C GLU A 198 -4.10 5.76 21.02
N LEU A 199 -2.85 5.88 21.49
CA LEU A 199 -1.69 6.02 20.61
C LEU A 199 -1.42 4.75 19.79
N PHE A 200 -1.64 3.58 20.38
CA PHE A 200 -1.54 2.31 19.65
C PHE A 200 -2.44 2.34 18.41
N ARG A 201 -3.71 2.71 18.58
CA ARG A 201 -4.69 2.76 17.49
C ARG A 201 -4.46 3.91 16.51
N LEU A 202 -3.90 5.04 16.97
CA LEU A 202 -3.65 6.23 16.15
C LEU A 202 -2.37 6.13 15.32
N ALA A 203 -1.30 5.53 15.86
CA ALA A 203 -0.02 5.44 15.18
C ALA A 203 0.00 4.35 14.10
N ILE A 204 -0.75 3.25 14.32
CA ILE A 204 -0.96 2.22 13.28
C ILE A 204 -1.96 2.76 12.26
N GLY A 205 -1.53 2.89 11.00
CA GLY A 205 -2.29 3.60 9.96
C GLY A 205 -2.25 5.12 10.12
N GLY A 206 -1.36 5.65 10.99
CA GLY A 206 -1.24 7.08 11.29
C GLY A 206 -0.16 7.82 10.51
N TYR A 207 0.50 7.14 9.56
CA TYR A 207 1.45 7.72 8.61
C TYR A 207 2.58 8.56 9.26
N GLY A 208 3.06 8.14 10.45
CA GLY A 208 4.17 8.80 11.16
C GLY A 208 3.80 10.14 11.81
N LEU A 209 2.52 10.47 11.94
CA LEU A 209 2.07 11.78 12.44
C LEU A 209 2.01 11.88 13.97
N PHE A 210 1.93 10.77 14.69
CA PHE A 210 1.75 10.75 16.15
C PHE A 210 3.06 10.55 16.92
N GLY A 211 4.14 10.30 16.24
CA GLY A 211 5.46 10.05 16.78
C GLY A 211 6.31 9.18 15.87
N PHE A 212 7.55 8.99 16.26
CA PHE A 212 8.51 8.14 15.59
C PHE A 212 8.42 6.72 16.16
N ILE A 213 7.94 5.75 15.38
CA ILE A 213 7.97 4.34 15.76
C ILE A 213 9.43 3.87 15.70
N TYR A 214 9.99 3.48 16.86
CA TYR A 214 11.37 3.04 16.99
C TYR A 214 11.53 1.54 16.81
N SER A 215 10.71 0.75 17.49
CA SER A 215 10.70 -0.71 17.41
C SER A 215 9.28 -1.24 17.39
N VAL A 216 9.13 -2.46 16.89
CA VAL A 216 7.85 -3.18 16.78
C VAL A 216 8.03 -4.57 17.33
N THR A 217 7.13 -5.02 18.20
CA THR A 217 6.99 -6.42 18.60
C THR A 217 5.91 -7.08 17.77
N LEU A 218 6.28 -8.05 16.97
CA LEU A 218 5.38 -8.81 16.12
C LEU A 218 4.98 -10.13 16.76
N ARG A 219 3.73 -10.54 16.54
CA ARG A 219 3.24 -11.89 16.79
C ARG A 219 3.52 -12.75 15.57
N LEU A 220 4.33 -13.75 15.77
CA LEU A 220 4.62 -14.75 14.75
C LEU A 220 3.59 -15.88 14.80
N VAL A 221 3.53 -16.64 13.72
CA VAL A 221 2.70 -17.83 13.58
C VAL A 221 3.59 -19.05 13.35
N PRO A 222 3.14 -20.28 13.63
CA PRO A 222 3.88 -21.48 13.27
C PRO A 222 4.21 -21.50 11.77
N ARG A 223 5.48 -21.73 11.43
CA ARG A 223 5.96 -21.89 10.07
C ARG A 223 5.38 -23.19 9.49
N ARG A 224 4.76 -23.14 8.32
CA ARG A 224 4.06 -24.27 7.69
C ARG A 224 4.46 -24.43 6.24
N LYS A 225 4.33 -25.64 5.73
CA LYS A 225 4.39 -25.91 4.29
C LYS A 225 3.01 -25.66 3.67
N LEU A 226 3.01 -25.02 2.52
CA LEU A 226 1.80 -24.64 1.79
C LEU A 226 1.90 -25.12 0.35
N GLU A 227 0.88 -25.84 -0.12
CA GLU A 227 0.72 -26.20 -1.52
C GLU A 227 -0.01 -25.08 -2.27
N ARG A 228 0.53 -24.66 -3.42
CA ARG A 228 -0.13 -23.75 -4.34
C ARG A 228 -1.12 -24.49 -5.23
N VAL A 229 -2.36 -24.02 -5.27
CA VAL A 229 -3.40 -24.50 -6.18
C VAL A 229 -3.78 -23.37 -7.12
N VAL A 230 -3.65 -23.60 -8.43
CA VAL A 230 -3.83 -22.57 -9.47
C VAL A 230 -4.86 -23.04 -10.49
N GLU A 231 -5.74 -22.13 -10.85
CA GLU A 231 -6.63 -22.28 -12.00
C GLU A 231 -6.80 -20.95 -12.74
N VAL A 232 -7.08 -21.00 -14.03
CA VAL A 232 -7.55 -19.85 -14.79
C VAL A 232 -9.06 -19.91 -14.86
N ARG A 233 -9.73 -18.85 -14.41
CA ARG A 233 -11.18 -18.82 -14.33
C ARG A 233 -11.76 -17.45 -14.67
N ASP A 234 -13.06 -17.41 -14.90
CA ASP A 234 -13.82 -16.17 -15.00
C ASP A 234 -14.04 -15.56 -13.60
N ILE A 235 -14.29 -14.26 -13.53
CA ILE A 235 -14.65 -13.55 -12.31
C ILE A 235 -16.05 -13.92 -11.83
N ASP A 236 -16.89 -14.42 -12.74
CA ASP A 236 -18.23 -14.89 -12.39
C ASP A 236 -18.11 -16.07 -11.40
N GLY A 237 -18.77 -15.97 -10.25
CA GLY A 237 -18.65 -16.93 -9.15
C GLY A 237 -17.34 -16.83 -8.34
N LEU A 238 -16.50 -15.80 -8.54
CA LEU A 238 -15.26 -15.66 -7.79
C LEU A 238 -15.46 -15.45 -6.28
N PRO A 239 -16.45 -14.66 -5.80
CA PRO A 239 -16.72 -14.56 -4.36
C PRO A 239 -17.02 -15.91 -3.71
N GLN A 240 -17.78 -16.76 -4.39
CA GLN A 240 -18.12 -18.12 -3.94
C GLN A 240 -16.87 -19.02 -3.94
N ALA A 241 -16.03 -18.93 -4.97
CA ALA A 241 -14.79 -19.70 -5.03
C ALA A 241 -13.83 -19.33 -3.90
N PHE A 242 -13.69 -18.05 -3.56
CA PHE A 242 -12.92 -17.64 -2.40
C PHE A 242 -13.52 -18.22 -1.09
N ALA A 243 -14.85 -18.17 -0.95
CA ALA A 243 -15.52 -18.74 0.22
C ALA A 243 -15.32 -20.28 0.33
N GLU A 244 -15.30 -20.99 -0.78
CA GLU A 244 -14.97 -22.42 -0.85
C GLU A 244 -13.52 -22.66 -0.42
N ARG A 245 -12.55 -21.94 -0.96
CA ARG A 245 -11.15 -22.05 -0.54
C ARG A 245 -10.98 -21.82 0.97
N ILE A 246 -11.66 -20.83 1.54
CA ILE A 246 -11.63 -20.58 2.98
C ILE A 246 -12.18 -21.77 3.77
N ARG A 247 -13.34 -22.34 3.36
CA ARG A 247 -13.92 -23.53 4.00
C ARG A 247 -13.00 -24.75 3.91
N ASP A 248 -12.28 -24.89 2.80
CA ASP A 248 -11.30 -25.96 2.55
C ASP A 248 -9.94 -25.73 3.25
N GLY A 249 -9.83 -24.69 4.10
CA GLY A 249 -8.66 -24.44 4.93
C GLY A 249 -7.51 -23.73 4.21
N PHE A 250 -7.73 -23.15 3.05
CA PHE A 250 -6.71 -22.32 2.39
C PHE A 250 -6.46 -21.05 3.21
N LEU A 251 -5.21 -20.67 3.35
CA LEU A 251 -4.78 -19.51 4.15
C LEU A 251 -4.56 -18.24 3.33
N TYR A 252 -4.06 -18.38 2.12
CA TYR A 252 -3.70 -17.27 1.25
C TYR A 252 -4.25 -17.47 -0.14
N GLY A 253 -4.45 -16.36 -0.85
CA GLY A 253 -4.88 -16.40 -2.24
C GLY A 253 -5.14 -15.03 -2.84
N ASP A 254 -5.13 -15.00 -4.17
CA ASP A 254 -5.47 -13.82 -4.95
C ASP A 254 -5.96 -14.24 -6.35
N PHE A 255 -6.60 -13.28 -7.05
CA PHE A 255 -7.05 -13.46 -8.42
C PHE A 255 -6.49 -12.32 -9.28
N GLN A 256 -5.57 -12.65 -10.18
CA GLN A 256 -4.92 -11.67 -11.06
C GLN A 256 -5.58 -11.66 -12.43
N TYR A 257 -6.27 -10.57 -12.73
CA TYR A 257 -7.13 -10.44 -13.90
C TYR A 257 -6.39 -10.00 -15.16
N ALA A 258 -6.92 -10.39 -16.33
CA ALA A 258 -6.45 -9.97 -17.65
C ALA A 258 -6.64 -8.46 -17.86
N ILE A 259 -5.66 -7.83 -18.51
CA ILE A 259 -5.56 -6.36 -18.62
C ILE A 259 -5.71 -5.83 -20.06
N ASP A 260 -5.96 -6.67 -21.04
CA ASP A 260 -6.13 -6.26 -22.45
C ASP A 260 -7.55 -5.71 -22.67
N GLU A 261 -7.69 -4.41 -22.76
CA GLU A 261 -8.96 -3.71 -22.94
C GLU A 261 -9.70 -4.06 -24.23
N LYS A 262 -8.99 -4.64 -25.22
CA LYS A 262 -9.56 -5.10 -26.49
C LYS A 262 -10.11 -6.51 -26.41
N SER A 263 -9.68 -7.30 -25.42
CA SER A 263 -10.08 -8.68 -25.22
C SER A 263 -11.41 -8.78 -24.44
N GLU A 264 -12.24 -9.77 -24.77
CA GLU A 264 -13.43 -10.10 -23.96
C GLU A 264 -13.07 -10.55 -22.54
N ASP A 265 -11.84 -11.02 -22.33
CA ASP A 265 -11.31 -11.44 -21.05
C ASP A 265 -10.94 -10.26 -20.12
N PHE A 266 -10.94 -9.00 -20.63
CA PHE A 266 -10.55 -7.81 -19.89
C PHE A 266 -11.29 -7.66 -18.57
N LEU A 267 -10.56 -7.64 -17.44
CA LEU A 267 -11.09 -7.58 -16.07
C LEU A 267 -12.14 -8.67 -15.75
N ARG A 268 -12.17 -9.74 -16.55
CA ARG A 268 -13.08 -10.89 -16.39
C ARG A 268 -12.36 -12.17 -16.08
N LYS A 269 -11.42 -12.56 -16.94
CA LYS A 269 -10.66 -13.79 -16.76
C LYS A 269 -9.40 -13.51 -15.96
N GLY A 270 -8.99 -14.44 -15.13
CA GLY A 270 -7.78 -14.27 -14.34
C GLY A 270 -7.22 -15.56 -13.80
N VAL A 271 -6.00 -15.46 -13.26
CA VAL A 271 -5.30 -16.53 -12.56
C VAL A 271 -5.73 -16.49 -11.10
N PHE A 272 -6.42 -17.53 -10.66
CA PHE A 272 -6.82 -17.75 -9.26
C PHE A 272 -5.79 -18.66 -8.60
N SER A 273 -4.99 -18.11 -7.71
CA SER A 273 -3.89 -18.80 -7.03
C SER A 273 -4.11 -18.77 -5.53
N CYS A 274 -4.29 -19.95 -4.91
CA CYS A 274 -4.50 -20.08 -3.48
C CYS A 274 -3.53 -21.10 -2.87
N TYR A 275 -3.32 -20.99 -1.55
CA TYR A 275 -2.34 -21.79 -0.82
C TYR A 275 -2.99 -22.45 0.39
N ARG A 276 -2.87 -23.77 0.50
CA ARG A 276 -3.37 -24.57 1.62
C ARG A 276 -2.23 -25.22 2.41
N PRO A 277 -2.36 -25.38 3.72
CA PRO A 277 -1.43 -26.16 4.51
C PRO A 277 -1.37 -27.61 4.01
N VAL A 278 -0.16 -28.16 4.03
CA VAL A 278 0.11 -29.57 3.79
C VAL A 278 0.92 -30.13 4.96
N ASP A 279 1.01 -31.46 5.05
CA ASP A 279 1.79 -32.15 6.07
C ASP A 279 3.26 -31.73 6.03
N ASP A 280 3.89 -31.59 7.20
CA ASP A 280 5.29 -31.21 7.31
C ASP A 280 6.25 -32.24 6.66
N ALA A 281 5.84 -33.51 6.52
CA ALA A 281 6.56 -34.54 5.79
C ALA A 281 6.49 -34.35 4.26
N THR A 282 5.59 -33.50 3.74
CA THR A 282 5.49 -33.23 2.30
C THR A 282 6.85 -32.71 1.77
N PRO A 283 7.44 -33.32 0.75
CA PRO A 283 8.74 -32.91 0.26
C PRO A 283 8.67 -31.55 -0.44
N LEU A 284 9.66 -30.71 -0.19
CA LEU A 284 9.93 -29.54 -1.02
C LEU A 284 10.69 -30.00 -2.26
N LEU A 285 10.34 -29.48 -3.42
CA LEU A 285 11.11 -29.73 -4.64
C LEU A 285 12.50 -29.10 -4.47
N SER A 286 13.54 -29.83 -4.84
CA SER A 286 14.93 -29.36 -4.81
C SER A 286 15.17 -28.16 -5.76
N ILE A 287 14.36 -28.05 -6.80
CA ILE A 287 14.35 -26.93 -7.74
C ILE A 287 12.88 -26.46 -7.84
N GLN A 288 12.62 -25.28 -7.29
CA GLN A 288 11.32 -24.62 -7.44
C GLN A 288 11.29 -23.90 -8.80
N ARG A 289 10.10 -23.87 -9.40
CA ARG A 289 9.88 -23.04 -10.58
C ARG A 289 9.70 -21.60 -10.13
N GLU A 290 10.64 -20.77 -10.48
CA GLU A 290 10.62 -19.33 -10.26
C GLU A 290 10.75 -18.62 -11.59
N LEU A 291 10.14 -17.44 -11.68
CA LEU A 291 10.30 -16.59 -12.85
C LEU A 291 11.53 -15.71 -12.60
N PRO A 292 12.58 -15.79 -13.43
CA PRO A 292 13.75 -14.93 -13.32
C PRO A 292 13.40 -13.43 -13.41
N GLU A 293 14.25 -12.57 -12.87
CA GLU A 293 13.99 -11.11 -12.85
C GLU A 293 13.84 -10.52 -14.27
N ASP A 294 14.63 -10.99 -15.22
CA ASP A 294 14.58 -10.56 -16.63
C ASP A 294 13.25 -10.96 -17.29
N GLU A 295 12.67 -12.11 -16.97
CA GLU A 295 11.35 -12.50 -17.43
C GLU A 295 10.24 -11.67 -16.78
N TRP A 296 10.38 -11.27 -15.52
CA TRP A 296 9.48 -10.30 -14.90
C TRP A 296 9.53 -8.93 -15.60
N VAL A 297 10.73 -8.45 -15.94
CA VAL A 297 10.89 -7.21 -16.71
C VAL A 297 10.28 -7.33 -18.11
N GLU A 298 10.41 -8.49 -18.75
CA GLU A 298 9.77 -8.75 -20.06
C GLU A 298 8.23 -8.78 -19.94
N LEU A 299 7.67 -9.37 -18.89
CA LEU A 299 6.22 -9.33 -18.66
C LEU A 299 5.72 -7.90 -18.46
N LEU A 300 6.46 -7.05 -17.71
CA LEU A 300 6.15 -5.63 -17.58
C LEU A 300 6.17 -4.92 -18.94
N TYR A 301 7.16 -5.20 -19.79
CA TYR A 301 7.21 -4.64 -21.15
C TYR A 301 6.01 -5.10 -22.00
N LEU A 302 5.69 -6.38 -21.98
CA LEU A 302 4.53 -6.93 -22.69
C LEU A 302 3.20 -6.33 -22.19
N ALA A 303 3.09 -6.01 -20.90
CA ALA A 303 1.92 -5.34 -20.35
C ALA A 303 1.66 -3.95 -20.95
N HIS A 304 2.66 -3.35 -21.61
CA HIS A 304 2.49 -2.09 -22.33
C HIS A 304 2.25 -2.28 -23.82
N ILE A 305 2.89 -3.26 -24.47
CA ILE A 305 2.89 -3.39 -25.94
C ILE A 305 2.01 -4.54 -26.46
N ASN A 306 1.81 -5.58 -25.67
CA ASN A 306 1.02 -6.77 -26.03
C ASN A 306 0.42 -7.44 -24.78
N LYS A 307 -0.64 -6.84 -24.26
CA LYS A 307 -1.29 -7.26 -23.02
C LYS A 307 -1.86 -8.68 -23.05
N SER A 308 -2.33 -9.14 -24.22
CA SER A 308 -2.81 -10.52 -24.41
C SER A 308 -1.68 -11.53 -24.24
N GLU A 309 -0.51 -11.28 -24.83
CA GLU A 309 0.66 -12.14 -24.66
C GLU A 309 1.21 -12.09 -23.22
N ALA A 310 1.20 -10.91 -22.59
CA ALA A 310 1.56 -10.77 -21.17
C ALA A 310 0.71 -11.69 -20.30
N PHE A 311 -0.61 -11.66 -20.47
CA PHE A 311 -1.52 -12.51 -19.70
C PHE A 311 -1.30 -14.00 -19.99
N LYS A 312 -1.11 -14.37 -21.25
CA LYS A 312 -0.86 -15.76 -21.64
C LYS A 312 0.41 -16.33 -20.99
N ARG A 313 1.53 -15.60 -21.03
CA ARG A 313 2.79 -16.02 -20.40
C ARG A 313 2.65 -16.08 -18.88
N TYR A 314 2.05 -15.06 -18.29
CA TYR A 314 1.79 -15.00 -16.86
C TYR A 314 0.94 -16.19 -16.39
N ALA A 315 -0.19 -16.47 -17.06
CA ALA A 315 -1.06 -17.59 -16.75
C ALA A 315 -0.35 -18.95 -16.93
N GLY A 316 0.41 -19.10 -18.02
CA GLY A 316 1.20 -20.30 -18.29
C GLY A 316 2.23 -20.58 -17.18
N TYR A 317 2.94 -19.55 -16.72
CA TYR A 317 3.87 -19.69 -15.60
C TYR A 317 3.14 -20.13 -14.32
N TYR A 318 2.07 -19.44 -13.93
CA TYR A 318 1.35 -19.80 -12.71
C TYR A 318 0.76 -21.21 -12.75
N LEU A 319 0.15 -21.61 -13.88
CA LEU A 319 -0.36 -22.98 -14.07
C LEU A 319 0.76 -24.01 -13.94
N SER A 320 1.97 -23.69 -14.39
CA SER A 320 3.12 -24.59 -14.28
C SER A 320 3.59 -24.79 -12.83
N THR A 321 3.20 -23.91 -11.92
CA THR A 321 3.53 -23.99 -10.48
C THR A 321 2.40 -24.63 -9.64
N ASN A 322 1.34 -25.14 -10.28
CA ASN A 322 0.27 -25.84 -9.58
C ASN A 322 0.81 -27.10 -8.87
N GLY A 323 0.47 -27.27 -7.61
CA GLY A 323 0.98 -28.35 -6.75
C GLY A 323 2.36 -28.09 -6.15
N GLN A 324 3.04 -26.98 -6.47
CA GLN A 324 4.32 -26.66 -5.86
C GLN A 324 4.14 -26.28 -4.39
N VAL A 325 5.07 -26.76 -3.55
CA VAL A 325 5.04 -26.55 -2.10
C VAL A 325 6.06 -25.49 -1.71
N TYR A 326 5.65 -24.56 -0.82
CA TYR A 326 6.44 -23.44 -0.32
C TYR A 326 6.38 -23.38 1.20
N TRP A 327 7.34 -22.74 1.84
CA TRP A 327 7.15 -22.28 3.20
C TRP A 327 6.23 -21.06 3.29
N SER A 328 5.50 -20.94 4.40
CA SER A 328 4.46 -19.91 4.60
C SER A 328 4.99 -18.48 4.65
N ASP A 329 6.25 -18.28 4.88
CA ASP A 329 6.95 -16.98 4.81
C ASP A 329 7.52 -16.73 3.40
N GLU A 330 8.18 -17.72 2.80
CA GLU A 330 8.85 -17.59 1.50
C GLU A 330 7.87 -17.29 0.35
N HIS A 331 6.70 -17.97 0.31
CA HIS A 331 5.72 -17.75 -0.77
C HIS A 331 5.19 -16.31 -0.84
N GLN A 332 5.38 -15.53 0.23
CA GLN A 332 4.95 -14.13 0.30
C GLN A 332 5.99 -13.16 -0.25
N MET A 333 7.22 -13.62 -0.46
CA MET A 333 8.30 -12.81 -1.02
C MET A 333 8.02 -12.51 -2.50
N SER A 334 8.44 -11.34 -2.96
CA SER A 334 8.23 -10.87 -4.33
C SER A 334 9.39 -10.01 -4.80
N VAL A 335 9.74 -10.12 -6.05
CA VAL A 335 10.71 -9.23 -6.70
C VAL A 335 10.03 -7.93 -7.10
N TYR A 336 10.61 -6.80 -6.75
CA TYR A 336 10.28 -5.50 -7.30
C TYR A 336 11.56 -4.90 -7.90
N PRO A 337 11.68 -4.85 -9.24
CA PRO A 337 12.85 -4.26 -9.89
C PRO A 337 12.93 -2.77 -9.62
N ASP A 338 14.02 -2.30 -9.03
CA ASP A 338 14.24 -0.88 -8.76
C ASP A 338 14.43 -0.12 -10.10
N ASP A 339 13.85 1.08 -10.23
CA ASP A 339 14.01 1.98 -11.39
C ASP A 339 13.68 1.37 -12.78
N TYR A 340 12.91 0.28 -12.85
CA TYR A 340 12.55 -0.39 -14.11
C TYR A 340 11.90 0.57 -15.12
N HIS A 341 11.21 1.60 -14.67
CA HIS A 341 10.55 2.59 -15.52
C HIS A 341 11.47 3.21 -16.56
N ARG A 342 12.73 3.54 -16.17
CA ARG A 342 13.68 4.16 -17.10
C ARG A 342 14.12 3.22 -18.22
N ALA A 343 14.27 1.94 -17.89
CA ALA A 343 14.59 0.92 -18.87
C ALA A 343 13.40 0.66 -19.81
N LEU A 344 12.20 0.65 -19.22
CA LEU A 344 10.94 0.46 -19.93
C LEU A 344 10.66 1.62 -20.90
N ASP A 345 10.74 2.88 -20.44
CA ASP A 345 10.56 4.09 -21.27
C ASP A 345 11.52 4.09 -22.46
N ARG A 346 12.81 3.74 -22.25
CA ARG A 346 13.79 3.63 -23.33
C ARG A 346 13.44 2.52 -24.31
N LYS A 347 13.07 1.33 -23.83
CA LYS A 347 12.71 0.18 -24.67
C LYS A 347 11.48 0.45 -25.51
N MET A 348 10.52 1.22 -24.99
CA MET A 348 9.30 1.62 -25.70
C MET A 348 9.48 2.82 -26.62
N GLY A 349 10.60 3.56 -26.52
CA GLY A 349 10.76 4.86 -27.19
C GLY A 349 9.74 5.90 -26.70
N ALA A 350 9.41 5.87 -25.42
CA ALA A 350 8.37 6.72 -24.83
C ALA A 350 8.74 8.22 -25.00
N PRO A 351 7.79 9.08 -25.44
CA PRO A 351 8.05 10.51 -25.68
C PRO A 351 8.21 11.31 -24.39
N SER A 352 7.75 10.78 -23.27
CA SER A 352 7.86 11.39 -21.95
C SER A 352 8.06 10.31 -20.90
N LYS A 353 8.62 10.69 -19.75
CA LYS A 353 8.69 9.82 -18.58
C LYS A 353 7.28 9.39 -18.18
N ALA A 354 7.13 8.13 -17.85
CA ALA A 354 5.92 7.58 -17.27
C ALA A 354 6.25 6.66 -16.09
N THR A 355 5.28 6.43 -15.22
CA THR A 355 5.38 5.49 -14.10
C THR A 355 4.02 4.90 -13.80
N GLU A 356 4.01 3.85 -13.00
CA GLU A 356 2.80 3.22 -12.56
C GLU A 356 2.35 3.77 -11.21
N ALA A 357 1.08 4.18 -11.14
CA ALA A 357 0.42 4.56 -9.91
C ALA A 357 -0.52 3.45 -9.46
N ILE A 358 -0.18 2.84 -8.34
CA ILE A 358 -1.02 1.82 -7.72
C ILE A 358 -2.17 2.49 -6.97
N THR A 359 -3.34 1.88 -7.00
CA THR A 359 -4.44 2.19 -6.08
C THR A 359 -5.16 0.90 -5.70
N GLU A 360 -5.75 0.91 -4.53
CA GLU A 360 -6.63 -0.15 -4.05
C GLU A 360 -8.00 0.43 -3.80
N ILE A 361 -9.00 -0.20 -4.41
CA ILE A 361 -10.41 0.14 -4.24
C ILE A 361 -11.12 -1.08 -3.66
N TYR A 362 -11.89 -0.85 -2.65
CA TYR A 362 -12.64 -1.89 -1.97
C TYR A 362 -14.08 -1.90 -2.41
N CYS A 363 -14.69 -3.08 -2.41
CA CYS A 363 -16.14 -3.27 -2.54
C CYS A 363 -16.61 -4.40 -1.62
N GLU A 364 -17.89 -4.47 -1.32
CA GLU A 364 -18.45 -5.61 -0.59
C GLU A 364 -18.27 -6.89 -1.43
N ARG A 365 -17.85 -7.99 -0.80
CA ARG A 365 -17.43 -9.21 -1.50
C ARG A 365 -18.48 -9.74 -2.47
N HIS A 366 -19.75 -9.74 -2.08
CA HIS A 366 -20.86 -10.21 -2.90
C HIS A 366 -21.22 -9.29 -4.08
N LEU A 367 -20.65 -8.08 -4.13
CA LEU A 367 -20.84 -7.11 -5.21
C LEU A 367 -19.64 -7.03 -6.17
N LEU A 368 -18.60 -7.85 -5.97
CA LEU A 368 -17.35 -7.81 -6.72
C LEU A 368 -17.56 -7.89 -8.24
N GLU A 369 -18.38 -8.81 -8.70
CA GLU A 369 -18.64 -9.01 -10.14
C GLU A 369 -19.25 -7.75 -10.78
N ARG A 370 -20.24 -7.15 -10.12
CA ARG A 370 -20.88 -5.90 -10.57
C ARG A 370 -19.91 -4.72 -10.54
N PHE A 371 -19.11 -4.64 -9.48
CA PHE A 371 -18.07 -3.61 -9.37
C PHE A 371 -17.09 -3.72 -10.53
N MET A 372 -16.55 -4.92 -10.81
CA MET A 372 -15.60 -5.14 -11.89
C MET A 372 -16.22 -4.92 -13.28
N ALA A 373 -17.50 -5.23 -13.46
CA ALA A 373 -18.21 -4.95 -14.71
C ALA A 373 -18.32 -3.42 -14.96
N GLU A 374 -18.60 -2.64 -13.92
CA GLU A 374 -18.66 -1.17 -14.05
C GLU A 374 -17.28 -0.57 -14.28
N VAL A 375 -16.24 -1.06 -13.56
CA VAL A 375 -14.83 -0.62 -13.79
C VAL A 375 -14.41 -0.95 -15.22
N ARG A 376 -14.75 -2.14 -15.75
CA ARG A 376 -14.47 -2.53 -17.13
C ARG A 376 -15.09 -1.59 -18.14
N ALA A 377 -16.37 -1.28 -17.97
CA ALA A 377 -17.09 -0.33 -18.85
C ALA A 377 -16.45 1.07 -18.79
N TYR A 378 -16.09 1.53 -17.58
CA TYR A 378 -15.41 2.79 -17.38
C TYR A 378 -14.02 2.81 -18.05
N ALA A 379 -13.20 1.79 -17.80
CA ALA A 379 -11.84 1.75 -18.30
C ALA A 379 -11.79 1.73 -19.85
N ARG A 380 -12.71 1.00 -20.50
CA ARG A 380 -12.84 0.99 -21.96
C ARG A 380 -13.26 2.33 -22.52
N ARG A 381 -14.32 2.95 -21.94
CA ARG A 381 -14.86 4.22 -22.42
C ARG A 381 -13.85 5.36 -22.34
N ASP A 382 -13.09 5.43 -21.23
CA ASP A 382 -12.18 6.54 -20.93
C ASP A 382 -10.72 6.21 -21.21
N ASN A 383 -10.44 5.06 -21.88
CA ASN A 383 -9.11 4.57 -22.24
C ASN A 383 -8.12 4.55 -21.06
N ILE A 384 -8.56 4.00 -19.93
CA ILE A 384 -7.71 3.89 -18.74
C ILE A 384 -6.70 2.76 -18.94
N ASN A 385 -5.42 3.11 -18.98
CA ASN A 385 -4.34 2.15 -19.18
C ASN A 385 -4.01 1.43 -17.87
N ILE A 386 -4.63 0.26 -17.66
CA ILE A 386 -4.33 -0.67 -16.57
C ILE A 386 -3.28 -1.65 -17.07
N ILE A 387 -2.17 -1.75 -16.33
CA ILE A 387 -1.03 -2.62 -16.72
C ILE A 387 -0.83 -3.81 -15.78
N TYR A 388 -1.49 -3.81 -14.63
CA TYR A 388 -1.48 -4.90 -13.67
C TYR A 388 -2.63 -4.72 -12.68
N GLY A 389 -3.10 -5.84 -12.14
CA GLY A 389 -4.01 -5.78 -11.00
C GLY A 389 -4.40 -7.15 -10.49
N THR A 390 -4.94 -7.14 -9.27
CA THR A 390 -5.33 -8.36 -8.57
C THR A 390 -6.52 -8.10 -7.66
N VAL A 391 -7.30 -9.14 -7.40
CA VAL A 391 -8.35 -9.14 -6.38
C VAL A 391 -7.86 -9.97 -5.19
N ARG A 392 -7.98 -9.41 -4.00
CA ARG A 392 -7.66 -10.05 -2.72
C ARG A 392 -8.86 -9.96 -1.78
N LEU A 393 -8.82 -10.70 -0.70
CA LEU A 393 -9.75 -10.53 0.39
C LEU A 393 -9.05 -9.81 1.55
N ILE A 394 -9.83 -9.11 2.35
CA ILE A 394 -9.38 -8.49 3.59
C ILE A 394 -10.49 -8.57 4.63
N GLU A 395 -10.15 -8.93 5.86
CA GLU A 395 -11.07 -8.88 6.98
C GLU A 395 -11.17 -7.49 7.58
N GLN A 396 -12.21 -7.27 8.39
CA GLN A 396 -12.46 -5.99 9.04
C GLN A 396 -11.35 -5.64 10.03
N ASP A 397 -10.85 -4.42 9.94
CA ASP A 397 -10.06 -3.76 10.98
C ASP A 397 -11.00 -3.13 12.02
N ARG A 398 -10.95 -3.64 13.24
CA ARG A 398 -11.77 -3.16 14.37
C ARG A 398 -10.98 -2.34 15.36
N GLU A 399 -9.68 -2.13 15.11
CA GLU A 399 -8.78 -1.58 16.11
C GLU A 399 -8.19 -0.22 15.71
N SER A 400 -7.63 -0.07 14.49
CA SER A 400 -6.98 1.18 14.12
C SER A 400 -7.97 2.34 14.05
N PHE A 401 -7.53 3.54 14.42
CA PHE A 401 -8.39 4.72 14.43
C PHE A 401 -8.83 5.11 13.00
N LEU A 402 -7.89 5.11 12.06
CA LEU A 402 -8.14 5.40 10.65
C LEU A 402 -8.31 4.10 9.84
N ALA A 403 -9.17 3.20 10.33
CA ALA A 403 -9.42 1.91 9.71
C ALA A 403 -9.90 2.06 8.27
N TRP A 404 -9.12 1.57 7.32
CA TRP A 404 -9.47 1.57 5.91
C TRP A 404 -10.29 0.32 5.53
N ALA A 405 -10.08 -0.82 6.21
CA ALA A 405 -10.90 -2.02 6.08
C ALA A 405 -12.07 -1.98 7.07
N ARG A 406 -13.04 -1.10 6.85
CA ARG A 406 -14.19 -0.90 7.76
C ARG A 406 -15.19 -2.06 7.78
N LYS A 407 -15.12 -2.93 6.79
CA LYS A 407 -15.91 -4.17 6.62
C LYS A 407 -14.98 -5.24 6.03
N PRO A 408 -15.39 -6.52 6.02
CA PRO A 408 -14.75 -7.50 5.15
C PRO A 408 -14.96 -7.09 3.69
N TYR A 409 -13.88 -6.93 2.93
CA TYR A 409 -13.93 -6.44 1.55
C TYR A 409 -13.31 -7.41 0.56
N ALA A 410 -13.73 -7.33 -0.70
CA ALA A 410 -12.89 -7.62 -1.84
C ALA A 410 -12.03 -6.37 -2.10
N CYS A 411 -10.72 -6.56 -2.08
CA CYS A 411 -9.71 -5.54 -2.34
C CYS A 411 -9.25 -5.67 -3.79
N VAL A 412 -9.52 -4.66 -4.61
CA VAL A 412 -9.12 -4.66 -6.02
C VAL A 412 -7.98 -3.68 -6.21
N VAL A 413 -6.81 -4.22 -6.52
CA VAL A 413 -5.60 -3.46 -6.84
C VAL A 413 -5.62 -3.10 -8.31
N PHE A 414 -5.40 -1.83 -8.63
CA PHE A 414 -5.18 -1.33 -9.99
C PHE A 414 -3.82 -0.67 -10.07
N ASN A 415 -3.10 -0.95 -11.15
CA ASN A 415 -1.84 -0.30 -11.47
C ASN A 415 -1.99 0.48 -12.76
N LEU A 416 -2.05 1.80 -12.68
CA LEU A 416 -2.34 2.70 -13.79
C LEU A 416 -1.05 3.30 -14.33
N HIS A 417 -0.85 3.23 -15.63
CA HIS A 417 0.23 3.92 -16.32
C HIS A 417 -0.06 5.42 -16.40
N ILE A 418 0.82 6.26 -15.83
CA ILE A 418 0.67 7.71 -15.78
C ILE A 418 1.89 8.39 -16.39
N GLU A 419 1.68 9.13 -17.47
CA GLU A 419 2.67 10.01 -18.05
C GLU A 419 2.95 11.21 -17.13
N HIS A 420 4.22 11.58 -16.95
CA HIS A 420 4.63 12.74 -16.14
C HIS A 420 4.48 14.07 -16.88
N THR A 421 3.44 14.19 -17.69
CA THR A 421 2.99 15.46 -18.27
C THR A 421 1.87 16.05 -17.43
N THR A 422 1.63 17.37 -17.53
CA THR A 422 0.51 18.01 -16.83
C THR A 422 -0.82 17.33 -17.16
N GLY A 423 -1.07 17.03 -18.44
CA GLY A 423 -2.28 16.33 -18.88
C GLY A 423 -2.36 14.90 -18.37
N GLY A 424 -1.26 14.15 -18.39
CA GLY A 424 -1.18 12.77 -17.90
C GLY A 424 -1.49 12.68 -16.41
N VAL A 425 -0.90 13.56 -15.59
CA VAL A 425 -1.15 13.60 -14.14
C VAL A 425 -2.61 13.97 -13.82
N ILE A 426 -3.20 14.92 -14.56
CA ILE A 426 -4.61 15.30 -14.39
C ILE A 426 -5.51 14.12 -14.74
N ARG A 427 -5.33 13.48 -15.91
CA ARG A 427 -6.11 12.29 -16.30
C ARG A 427 -5.96 11.16 -15.28
N GLY A 428 -4.74 10.91 -14.78
CA GLY A 428 -4.50 9.91 -13.74
C GLY A 428 -5.24 10.21 -12.44
N ALA A 429 -5.19 11.46 -11.98
CA ALA A 429 -5.91 11.90 -10.78
C ALA A 429 -7.44 11.74 -10.93
N ASP A 430 -7.99 12.09 -12.09
CA ASP A 430 -9.41 11.93 -12.38
C ASP A 430 -9.82 10.46 -12.47
N ALA A 431 -8.97 9.61 -13.07
CA ALA A 431 -9.19 8.17 -13.10
C ALA A 431 -9.25 7.58 -11.68
N LEU A 432 -8.31 7.96 -10.81
CA LEU A 432 -8.28 7.50 -9.42
C LEU A 432 -9.51 7.97 -8.63
N ARG A 433 -9.94 9.22 -8.79
CA ARG A 433 -11.19 9.74 -8.20
C ARG A 433 -12.42 8.98 -8.66
N ARG A 434 -12.49 8.67 -9.95
CA ARG A 434 -13.60 7.92 -10.53
C ARG A 434 -13.67 6.50 -10.00
N LEU A 435 -12.54 5.82 -9.87
CA LEU A 435 -12.46 4.49 -9.25
C LEU A 435 -12.96 4.52 -7.79
N VAL A 436 -12.62 5.56 -7.01
CA VAL A 436 -13.17 5.75 -5.65
C VAL A 436 -14.69 5.93 -5.69
N ASP A 437 -15.23 6.74 -6.61
CA ASP A 437 -16.68 6.91 -6.76
C ASP A 437 -17.39 5.61 -7.14
N ILE A 438 -16.74 4.77 -7.97
CA ILE A 438 -17.26 3.43 -8.28
C ILE A 438 -17.25 2.59 -6.99
N GLY A 439 -16.13 2.50 -6.26
CA GLY A 439 -16.05 1.75 -5.01
C GLY A 439 -17.13 2.13 -4.01
N LEU A 440 -17.38 3.43 -3.83
CA LEU A 440 -18.42 3.94 -2.94
C LEU A 440 -19.82 3.44 -3.29
N ARG A 441 -20.16 3.31 -4.59
CA ARG A 441 -21.46 2.75 -5.01
C ARG A 441 -21.65 1.29 -4.65
N TYR A 442 -20.56 0.57 -4.45
CA TYR A 442 -20.55 -0.84 -4.05
C TYR A 442 -20.20 -1.04 -2.57
N GLY A 443 -20.52 -0.03 -1.73
CA GLY A 443 -20.35 -0.08 -0.28
C GLY A 443 -18.90 -0.09 0.20
N GLY A 444 -17.98 0.27 -0.66
CA GLY A 444 -16.54 0.16 -0.47
C GLY A 444 -15.85 1.44 -0.01
N SER A 445 -14.53 1.44 -0.17
CA SER A 445 -13.60 2.47 0.26
C SER A 445 -12.34 2.42 -0.61
N TYR A 446 -11.27 3.11 -0.22
CA TYR A 446 -9.96 3.07 -0.86
C TYR A 446 -8.86 3.05 0.18
N PHE A 447 -7.61 2.71 -0.21
CA PHE A 447 -6.47 2.75 0.70
C PHE A 447 -5.73 4.11 0.60
N PRO A 448 -5.63 4.90 1.71
CA PRO A 448 -5.07 6.26 1.66
C PRO A 448 -3.56 6.33 1.39
N THR A 449 -2.84 5.19 1.41
CA THR A 449 -1.39 5.15 1.25
C THR A 449 -0.92 5.47 -0.16
N TYR A 450 -1.78 5.24 -1.18
CA TYR A 450 -1.35 5.29 -2.58
C TYR A 450 -1.43 6.65 -3.23
N ASN A 451 -2.35 7.50 -2.78
CA ASN A 451 -2.46 8.84 -3.35
C ASN A 451 -3.29 9.77 -2.43
N ARG A 452 -3.30 11.07 -2.77
CA ARG A 452 -4.07 12.11 -2.08
C ARG A 452 -5.03 12.85 -3.00
N TYR A 453 -5.43 12.20 -4.11
CA TYR A 453 -6.34 12.79 -5.10
C TYR A 453 -7.83 12.75 -4.72
N PRO A 454 -8.33 11.89 -3.81
CA PRO A 454 -9.74 11.88 -3.44
C PRO A 454 -10.22 13.25 -2.98
N LEU A 455 -11.43 13.60 -3.39
CA LEU A 455 -12.10 14.84 -2.99
C LEU A 455 -12.57 14.76 -1.54
N GLN A 456 -12.76 15.93 -0.88
CA GLN A 456 -13.18 15.98 0.53
C GLN A 456 -14.42 15.11 0.79
N ARG A 457 -15.45 15.17 -0.10
CA ARG A 457 -16.65 14.34 0.01
C ARG A 457 -16.34 12.83 -0.01
N GLN A 458 -15.38 12.41 -0.84
CA GLN A 458 -14.96 11.01 -0.93
C GLN A 458 -14.22 10.59 0.34
N VAL A 459 -13.31 11.45 0.84
CA VAL A 459 -12.58 11.19 2.09
C VAL A 459 -13.55 11.03 3.25
N ILE A 460 -14.50 11.96 3.44
CA ILE A 460 -15.47 11.91 4.55
C ILE A 460 -16.38 10.68 4.44
N THR A 461 -16.81 10.31 3.23
CA THR A 461 -17.65 9.12 3.04
C THR A 461 -16.89 7.84 3.40
N CYS A 462 -15.63 7.73 2.98
CA CYS A 462 -14.79 6.57 3.30
C CYS A 462 -14.31 6.59 4.76
N TYR A 463 -13.99 7.76 5.29
CA TYR A 463 -13.35 7.98 6.60
C TYR A 463 -14.06 9.10 7.37
N PRO A 464 -15.27 8.88 7.90
CA PRO A 464 -16.00 9.93 8.65
C PRO A 464 -15.23 10.44 9.87
N GLN A 465 -14.33 9.63 10.44
CA GLN A 465 -13.44 9.98 11.55
C GLN A 465 -12.22 10.84 11.15
N PHE A 466 -12.02 11.14 9.87
CA PHE A 466 -10.82 11.81 9.39
C PHE A 466 -10.59 13.21 10.01
N PRO A 467 -11.61 14.09 10.16
CA PRO A 467 -11.43 15.37 10.82
C PRO A 467 -10.99 15.23 12.27
N GLU A 468 -11.52 14.22 12.99
CA GLU A 468 -11.12 13.94 14.38
C GLU A 468 -9.70 13.41 14.47
N PHE A 469 -9.28 12.55 13.52
CA PHE A 469 -7.89 12.10 13.37
C PHE A 469 -6.92 13.29 13.28
N LEU A 470 -7.24 14.31 12.49
CA LEU A 470 -6.41 15.51 12.34
C LEU A 470 -6.38 16.36 13.63
N LYS A 471 -7.48 16.43 14.39
CA LYS A 471 -7.50 17.08 15.70
C LYS A 471 -6.66 16.33 16.73
N LEU A 472 -6.77 15.00 16.76
CA LEU A 472 -5.96 14.16 17.64
C LEU A 472 -4.46 14.26 17.32
N LYS A 473 -4.10 14.39 16.03
CA LYS A 473 -2.72 14.72 15.66
C LYS A 473 -2.21 15.97 16.38
N ARG A 474 -2.99 17.05 16.41
CA ARG A 474 -2.64 18.31 17.08
C ARG A 474 -2.67 18.18 18.62
N LYS A 475 -3.49 17.29 19.19
CA LYS A 475 -3.47 16.96 20.62
C LYS A 475 -2.13 16.35 21.05
N TYR A 476 -1.61 15.40 20.28
CA TYR A 476 -0.39 14.65 20.60
C TYR A 476 0.91 15.34 20.16
N ASP A 477 0.84 16.19 19.15
CA ASP A 477 1.97 16.97 18.63
C ASP A 477 1.51 18.42 18.40
N ARG A 478 1.44 19.18 19.50
CA ARG A 478 0.91 20.57 19.51
C ARG A 478 1.71 21.53 18.64
N ASP A 479 3.02 21.34 18.60
CA ASP A 479 3.95 22.16 17.83
C ASP A 479 4.04 21.70 16.38
N GLU A 480 3.26 20.67 16.01
CA GLU A 480 3.23 20.07 14.66
C GLU A 480 4.63 19.74 14.14
N LEU A 481 5.50 19.16 15.00
CA LEU A 481 6.85 18.76 14.62
C LEU A 481 6.84 17.71 13.52
N PHE A 482 6.01 16.65 13.67
CA PHE A 482 5.88 15.61 12.66
C PHE A 482 4.92 16.05 11.57
N GLN A 483 5.42 16.20 10.35
CA GLN A 483 4.64 16.64 9.20
C GLN A 483 4.93 15.81 7.95
N SER A 484 4.00 15.87 7.00
CA SER A 484 4.18 15.32 5.65
C SER A 484 3.38 16.14 4.64
N GLU A 485 3.68 16.00 3.34
CA GLU A 485 2.87 16.60 2.28
C GLU A 485 1.45 16.04 2.27
N TRP A 486 1.26 14.78 2.68
CA TRP A 486 -0.04 14.15 2.91
C TRP A 486 -0.81 14.87 4.02
N TYR A 487 -0.19 15.08 5.17
CA TYR A 487 -0.80 15.79 6.29
C TYR A 487 -1.16 17.23 5.92
N ARG A 488 -0.23 17.98 5.33
CA ARG A 488 -0.45 19.36 4.89
C ARG A 488 -1.61 19.47 3.88
N HIS A 489 -1.73 18.50 2.97
CA HIS A 489 -2.82 18.44 2.02
C HIS A 489 -4.18 18.33 2.71
N TYR A 490 -4.34 17.36 3.62
CA TYR A 490 -5.61 17.14 4.29
C TYR A 490 -5.91 18.19 5.35
N LYS A 491 -4.90 18.74 6.02
CA LYS A 491 -5.07 19.90 6.92
C LYS A 491 -5.69 21.09 6.17
N ARG A 492 -5.18 21.42 4.98
CA ARG A 492 -5.79 22.47 4.12
C ARG A 492 -7.20 22.10 3.68
N MET A 493 -7.43 20.86 3.28
CA MET A 493 -8.73 20.40 2.82
C MET A 493 -9.83 20.53 3.87
N PHE A 494 -9.53 20.26 5.14
CA PHE A 494 -10.53 20.21 6.22
C PHE A 494 -10.60 21.47 7.07
N PHE A 495 -9.51 22.21 7.21
CA PHE A 495 -9.45 23.38 8.10
C PHE A 495 -9.15 24.69 7.36
N GLY A 496 -8.90 24.67 6.06
CA GLY A 496 -8.58 25.87 5.28
C GLY A 496 -7.25 26.54 5.68
N GLU A 497 -6.43 25.88 6.48
CA GLU A 497 -5.16 26.41 6.99
C GLU A 497 -4.03 26.24 5.95
N LYS A 498 -3.18 27.27 5.82
CA LYS A 498 -2.01 27.26 4.93
C LYS A 498 -0.89 26.34 5.42
#